data_0ac187e74b1f6508b7a12570fc134146
#
_entry.id   0ac187e74b1f6508b7a12570fc134146
#
_cell.length_a   1.000
_cell.length_b   1.000
_cell.length_c   1.000
_cell.angle_alpha   90.00
_cell.angle_beta   90.00
_cell.angle_gamma   90.00
#
_symmetry.space_group_name_H-M   'P 1'
#
loop_
_entity.id
_entity.type
_entity.pdbx_description
1 polymer ?
#
loop_
_entity_poly.entity_id
_entity_poly.type
_entity_poly.pdbx_seq_one_letter_code
_entity_poly.pdbx_strand_id
1 'polypeptide(L)'
;MRLVNVKPRVTLYTRAGCCLCDEAKLVLAEARHRADFDYEEFDIDLDPELRRRYNDEVPVIAINQVKAFKYQVDRDEFLKKLAARA
;
A
#
# COMPACT_ATOMS: atom_id res chain seq x y z
N MET A 1 -5.46 22.33 20.02
CA MET A 1 -4.99 21.89 19.54
C MET A 1 -4.49 21.09 18.97
N ARG A 2 -4.49 20.80 18.61
CA ARG A 2 -4.00 20.08 18.04
C ARG A 2 -3.45 19.46 17.35
N LEU A 3 -2.95 19.30 17.10
CA LEU A 3 -2.56 18.70 16.37
C LEU A 3 -1.84 17.76 16.03
N VAL A 4 -1.55 18.06 15.54
CA VAL A 4 -1.30 16.66 15.62
C VAL A 4 -0.75 16.09 14.32
N ASN A 5 0.39 15.47 14.38
CA ASN A 5 0.94 14.79 13.21
C ASN A 5 0.27 13.44 13.02
N VAL A 6 -0.73 13.40 12.19
CA VAL A 6 -1.35 12.14 11.81
C VAL A 6 -0.63 11.63 10.58
N LYS A 7 0.10 10.53 10.74
CA LYS A 7 0.78 9.91 9.61
C LYS A 7 -0.24 9.27 8.68
N PRO A 8 -0.03 9.34 7.38
CA PRO A 8 -0.87 8.56 6.46
C PRO A 8 -0.65 7.07 6.69
N ARG A 9 -1.68 6.28 6.48
CA ARG A 9 -1.62 4.82 6.60
C ARG A 9 -1.59 4.21 5.21
N VAL A 10 -0.60 3.37 4.97
CA VAL A 10 -0.44 2.67 3.70
C VAL A 10 -0.73 1.20 3.94
N THR A 11 -1.63 0.64 3.13
CA THR A 11 -2.03 -0.76 3.23
C THR A 11 -1.67 -1.47 1.93
N LEU A 12 -0.97 -2.59 2.04
CA LEU A 12 -0.66 -3.44 0.90
C LEU A 12 -1.49 -4.70 1.00
N TYR A 13 -2.31 -4.96 -0.02
CA TYR A 13 -3.03 -6.22 -0.15
C TYR A 13 -2.20 -7.10 -1.08
N THR A 14 -1.79 -8.26 -0.59
CA THR A 14 -0.81 -9.11 -1.24
C THR A 14 -1.23 -10.57 -1.15
N ARG A 15 -0.48 -11.45 -1.79
CA ARG A 15 -0.63 -12.90 -1.62
C ARG A 15 0.71 -13.58 -1.78
N ALA A 16 0.81 -14.79 -1.24
CA ALA A 16 2.05 -15.57 -1.33
C ALA A 16 2.31 -15.95 -2.79
N GLY A 17 3.59 -15.96 -3.16
CA GLY A 17 4.00 -16.36 -4.50
C GLY A 17 3.73 -15.34 -5.59
N CYS A 18 3.48 -14.09 -5.23
CA CYS A 18 3.18 -13.04 -6.18
C CYS A 18 4.42 -12.20 -6.45
N CYS A 19 4.99 -12.32 -7.65
CA CYS A 19 6.20 -11.58 -8.00
C CYS A 19 5.99 -10.08 -8.00
N LEU A 20 4.85 -9.62 -8.51
CA LEU A 20 4.55 -8.20 -8.51
C LEU A 20 4.36 -7.66 -7.10
N CYS A 21 3.83 -8.49 -6.20
CA CYS A 21 3.70 -8.11 -4.80
C CYS A 21 5.06 -7.92 -4.16
N ASP A 22 6.01 -8.79 -4.49
CA ASP A 22 7.37 -8.68 -3.96
C ASP A 22 8.03 -7.39 -4.44
N GLU A 23 7.83 -7.04 -5.71
CA GLU A 23 8.35 -5.78 -6.24
C GLU A 23 7.72 -4.58 -5.55
N ALA A 24 6.41 -4.64 -5.31
CA ALA A 24 5.71 -3.56 -4.61
C ALA A 24 6.27 -3.37 -3.19
N LYS A 25 6.58 -4.48 -2.51
CA LYS A 25 7.15 -4.41 -1.17
C LYS A 25 8.50 -3.71 -1.18
N LEU A 26 9.31 -3.95 -2.20
CA LEU A 26 10.61 -3.28 -2.31
C LEU A 26 10.43 -1.78 -2.54
N VAL A 27 9.48 -1.40 -3.38
CA VAL A 27 9.20 0.02 -3.62
C VAL A 27 8.74 0.71 -2.35
N LEU A 28 7.85 0.06 -1.59
CA LEU A 28 7.35 0.63 -0.34
C LEU A 28 8.44 0.73 0.72
N ALA A 29 9.32 -0.26 0.79
CA ALA A 29 10.44 -0.23 1.72
C ALA A 29 11.36 0.93 1.40
N GLU A 30 11.64 1.15 0.11
CA GLU A 30 12.44 2.27 -0.36
C GLU A 30 11.77 3.60 -0.01
N ALA A 31 10.46 3.68 -0.23
CA ALA A 31 9.71 4.91 0.06
C ALA A 31 9.74 5.26 1.54
N ARG A 32 9.82 4.28 2.44
CA ARG A 32 9.87 4.54 3.88
C ARG A 32 11.14 5.24 4.31
N HIS A 33 12.18 5.19 3.50
CA HIS A 33 13.39 5.96 3.78
C HIS A 33 13.22 7.43 3.40
N ARG A 34 12.18 7.77 2.65
CA ARG A 34 11.97 9.12 2.15
C ARG A 34 10.76 9.82 2.75
N ALA A 35 9.83 9.05 3.29
CA ALA A 35 8.60 9.60 3.84
C ALA A 35 8.16 8.76 5.03
N ASP A 36 7.46 9.40 5.94
CA ASP A 36 7.01 8.74 7.15
C ASP A 36 5.55 8.36 6.99
N PHE A 37 5.23 7.08 7.16
CA PHE A 37 3.86 6.59 7.10
C PHE A 37 3.74 5.28 7.87
N ASP A 38 2.53 5.00 8.35
CA ASP A 38 2.22 3.71 8.96
C ASP A 38 1.99 2.70 7.84
N TYR A 39 2.42 1.47 8.06
CA TYR A 39 2.38 0.45 7.02
C TYR A 39 1.80 -0.83 7.56
N GLU A 40 0.91 -1.46 6.79
CA GLU A 40 0.35 -2.76 7.13
C GLU A 40 0.17 -3.58 5.85
N GLU A 41 0.28 -4.90 6.00
CA GLU A 41 0.08 -5.84 4.90
C GLU A 41 -1.02 -6.81 5.25
N PHE A 42 -1.84 -7.14 4.27
CA PHE A 42 -2.83 -8.19 4.42
C PHE A 42 -2.67 -9.21 3.30
N ASP A 43 -2.59 -10.48 3.68
CA ASP A 43 -2.62 -11.58 2.71
C ASP A 43 -4.08 -11.85 2.39
N ILE A 44 -4.47 -11.60 1.13
CA ILE A 44 -5.87 -11.72 0.75
C ILE A 44 -6.38 -13.15 0.80
N ASP A 45 -5.48 -14.13 0.75
CA ASP A 45 -5.90 -15.53 0.80
C ASP A 45 -6.28 -15.97 2.20
N LEU A 46 -5.98 -15.17 3.23
CA LEU A 46 -6.36 -15.45 4.60
C LEU A 46 -7.72 -14.86 4.97
N ASP A 47 -8.33 -14.10 4.05
CA ASP A 47 -9.61 -13.44 4.30
C ASP A 47 -10.48 -13.57 3.06
N PRO A 48 -11.59 -14.36 3.12
CA PRO A 48 -12.44 -14.58 1.95
C PRO A 48 -12.99 -13.30 1.34
N GLU A 49 -13.27 -12.29 2.16
CA GLU A 49 -13.77 -11.02 1.68
C GLU A 49 -12.73 -10.28 0.86
N LEU A 50 -11.49 -10.24 1.35
CA LEU A 50 -10.40 -9.60 0.64
C LEU A 50 -10.08 -10.34 -0.65
N ARG A 51 -10.11 -11.68 -0.61
CA ARG A 51 -9.85 -12.47 -1.81
C ARG A 51 -10.90 -12.19 -2.88
N ARG A 52 -12.17 -12.12 -2.51
CA ARG A 52 -13.22 -11.80 -3.46
C ARG A 52 -13.01 -10.43 -4.08
N ARG A 53 -12.56 -9.47 -3.29
CA ARG A 53 -12.40 -8.09 -3.70
C ARG A 53 -11.20 -7.87 -4.59
N TYR A 54 -10.08 -8.50 -4.27
CA TYR A 54 -8.78 -8.17 -4.88
C TYR A 54 -8.11 -9.33 -5.60
N ASN A 55 -8.81 -10.43 -5.81
CA ASN A 55 -8.21 -11.67 -6.33
C ASN A 55 -7.36 -11.46 -7.58
N ASP A 56 -7.84 -10.63 -8.52
CA ASP A 56 -7.16 -10.40 -9.78
C ASP A 56 -6.42 -9.07 -9.82
N GLU A 57 -6.31 -8.37 -8.70
CA GLU A 57 -5.76 -7.02 -8.67
C GLU A 57 -4.48 -6.88 -7.85
N VAL A 58 -4.08 -7.92 -7.13
CA VAL A 58 -2.90 -7.80 -6.28
C VAL A 58 -1.64 -7.58 -7.10
N PRO A 59 -0.68 -6.79 -6.62
CA PRO A 59 -0.75 -6.05 -5.36
C PRO A 59 -1.67 -4.83 -5.46
N VAL A 60 -2.42 -4.57 -4.40
CA VAL A 60 -3.23 -3.36 -4.28
C VAL A 60 -2.66 -2.53 -3.15
N ILE A 61 -2.43 -1.25 -3.42
CA ILE A 61 -1.90 -0.35 -2.39
C ILE A 61 -2.94 0.73 -2.15
N ALA A 62 -3.34 0.86 -0.89
CA ALA A 62 -4.29 1.88 -0.46
C ALA A 62 -3.58 2.88 0.43
N ILE A 63 -3.94 4.15 0.29
CA ILE A 63 -3.46 5.22 1.15
C ILE A 63 -4.68 5.77 1.87
N ASN A 64 -4.65 5.70 3.21
CA ASN A 64 -5.78 6.12 4.05
C ASN A 64 -7.08 5.44 3.59
N GLN A 65 -6.98 4.14 3.28
CA GLN A 65 -8.08 3.27 2.89
C GLN A 65 -8.68 3.58 1.52
N VAL A 66 -8.01 4.40 0.72
CA VAL A 66 -8.43 4.68 -0.66
C VAL A 66 -7.45 4.02 -1.60
N LYS A 67 -7.96 3.16 -2.49
CA LYS A 67 -7.10 2.44 -3.45
C LYS A 67 -6.35 3.46 -4.31
N ALA A 68 -5.03 3.31 -4.36
CA ALA A 68 -4.17 4.22 -5.09
C ALA A 68 -3.45 3.53 -6.25
N PHE A 69 -3.06 2.28 -6.07
CA PHE A 69 -2.33 1.52 -7.10
C PHE A 69 -2.81 0.08 -7.13
N LYS A 70 -2.72 -0.53 -8.30
CA LYS A 70 -2.89 -1.97 -8.45
C LYS A 70 -1.87 -2.48 -9.46
N TYR A 71 -1.45 -3.74 -9.31
CA TYR A 71 -0.46 -4.45 -10.12
C TYR A 71 0.95 -3.93 -9.92
N GLN A 72 1.19 -2.67 -10.16
CA GLN A 72 2.52 -2.07 -10.04
C GLN A 72 2.44 -0.73 -9.34
N VAL A 73 3.54 -0.35 -8.72
CA VAL A 73 3.65 0.95 -8.06
C VAL A 73 4.99 1.56 -8.42
N ASP A 74 4.96 2.82 -8.83
CA ASP A 74 6.16 3.61 -9.05
C ASP A 74 6.45 4.42 -7.80
N ARG A 75 7.72 4.41 -7.35
CA ARG A 75 8.09 5.08 -6.10
C ARG A 75 7.74 6.57 -6.11
N ASP A 76 8.08 7.26 -7.20
CA ASP A 76 7.87 8.71 -7.24
C ASP A 76 6.38 9.06 -7.29
N GLU A 77 5.60 8.29 -8.03
CA GLU A 77 4.15 8.48 -8.07
C GLU A 77 3.53 8.17 -6.70
N PHE A 78 4.04 7.14 -6.04
CA PHE A 78 3.58 6.80 -4.70
C PHE A 78 3.83 7.95 -3.73
N LEU A 79 5.04 8.50 -3.76
CA LEU A 79 5.39 9.61 -2.86
C LEU A 79 4.55 10.84 -3.13
N LYS A 80 4.23 11.12 -4.40
CA LYS A 80 3.35 12.22 -4.75
C LYS A 80 1.95 12.02 -4.20
N LYS A 81 1.39 10.83 -4.38
CA LYS A 81 0.05 10.54 -3.88
C LYS A 81 0.00 10.56 -2.36
N LEU A 82 1.05 10.06 -1.72
CA LEU A 82 1.14 10.07 -0.29
C LEU A 82 1.11 11.50 0.25
N ALA A 83 1.88 12.39 -0.35
CA ALA A 83 1.92 13.80 0.06
C ALA A 83 0.57 14.48 -0.15
N ALA A 84 -0.11 14.15 -1.24
CA ALA A 84 -1.40 14.75 -1.54
C ALA A 84 -2.49 14.31 -0.58
N ARG A 85 -2.34 13.13 0.04
CA ARG A 85 -3.36 12.57 0.93
C ARG A 85 -3.01 12.72 2.41
N ALA A 86 -1.82 13.18 2.69
CA ALA A 86 -1.33 13.31 4.07
C ALA A 86 -1.88 14.55 4.81
#